data_4e7b338faffc9d2ed609b35a33b4ba2d
#
_entry.id   4e7b338faffc9d2ed609b35a33b4ba2d
#
_cell.length_a   1.000
_cell.length_b   1.000
_cell.length_c   1.000
_cell.angle_alpha   90.00
_cell.angle_beta   90.00
_cell.angle_gamma   90.00
#
_symmetry.space_group_name_H-M   'P 1'
#
loop_
_entity.id
_entity.type
_entity.pdbx_description
1 polymer ?
#
loop_
_entity_poly.entity_id
_entity_poly.type
_entity_poly.pdbx_seq_one_letter_code
_entity_poly.pdbx_strand_id
1 'polypeptide(L)'
;KEIANLDEWQKKAAFEVPDGPQRIKGLAGSGKTIVLALKAAYLHTQYPELKIGVTYYTRALYQQYVNLITDFVQDMSGEKVDWDNLDIIHAWGSNSEHGVYSDMAQKANFKAYNLTSAISKFGRTSAFKGCCDELLTVIGEDYEPEYDVMLIDEAQDLPSSFFRLVYANVKSPKRIIWAYDELQNLSTVEMPS
;
A
#
# COMPACT_ATOMS: atom_id res chain seq x y z
N LYS A 1 -8.52 11.84 19.33
CA LYS A 1 -7.26 12.46 19.81
C LYS A 1 -6.21 12.61 18.72
N GLU A 2 -5.98 11.59 17.93
CA GLU A 2 -4.98 11.60 16.85
C GLU A 2 -5.30 12.64 15.75
N ILE A 3 -6.57 12.74 15.37
CA ILE A 3 -7.01 13.70 14.34
C ILE A 3 -6.76 15.14 14.78
N ALA A 4 -6.98 15.44 16.07
CA ALA A 4 -6.82 16.78 16.59
C ALA A 4 -5.37 17.27 16.59
N ASN A 5 -4.40 16.35 16.51
CA ASN A 5 -2.98 16.66 16.51
C ASN A 5 -2.40 16.85 15.10
N LEU A 6 -3.21 16.63 14.06
CA LEU A 6 -2.80 16.84 12.67
C LEU A 6 -2.92 18.32 12.32
N ASP A 7 -1.97 18.85 11.55
CA ASP A 7 -2.07 20.20 11.03
C ASP A 7 -3.10 20.26 9.87
N GLU A 8 -3.44 21.48 9.45
CA GLU A 8 -4.45 21.69 8.40
C GLU A 8 -4.05 21.04 7.07
N TRP A 9 -2.76 21.02 6.78
CA TRP A 9 -2.24 20.42 5.55
C TRP A 9 -2.39 18.88 5.59
N GLN A 10 -2.07 18.27 6.73
CA GLN A 10 -2.22 16.83 6.92
C GLN A 10 -3.69 16.41 6.84
N LYS A 11 -4.60 17.18 7.47
CA LYS A 11 -6.04 16.93 7.38
C LYS A 11 -6.53 17.01 5.95
N LYS A 12 -6.11 18.03 5.20
CA LYS A 12 -6.47 18.19 3.80
C LYS A 12 -5.98 16.99 2.97
N ALA A 13 -4.74 16.57 3.16
CA ALA A 13 -4.17 15.43 2.46
C ALA A 13 -4.94 14.14 2.77
N ALA A 14 -5.33 13.94 4.04
CA ALA A 14 -6.07 12.75 4.47
C ALA A 14 -7.48 12.68 3.88
N PHE A 15 -8.16 13.81 3.72
CA PHE A 15 -9.56 13.86 3.29
C PHE A 15 -9.74 14.15 1.79
N GLU A 16 -8.69 14.39 1.06
CA GLU A 16 -8.76 14.55 -0.38
C GLU A 16 -8.96 13.20 -1.07
N VAL A 17 -9.89 13.13 -2.03
CA VAL A 17 -10.13 11.92 -2.82
C VAL A 17 -9.50 12.13 -4.20
N PRO A 18 -8.40 11.45 -4.52
CA PRO A 18 -7.75 11.64 -5.81
C PRO A 18 -8.48 10.92 -6.95
N ASP A 19 -8.34 11.45 -8.15
CA ASP A 19 -8.84 10.82 -9.38
C ASP A 19 -7.74 10.04 -10.11
N GLY A 20 -6.65 9.75 -9.43
CA GLY A 20 -5.51 9.03 -9.97
C GLY A 20 -4.42 8.87 -8.92
N PRO A 21 -3.17 8.60 -9.31
CA PRO A 21 -2.06 8.51 -8.37
C PRO A 21 -1.86 9.81 -7.57
N GLN A 22 -1.66 9.67 -6.27
CA GLN A 22 -1.46 10.81 -5.37
C GLN A 22 -0.22 10.58 -4.51
N ARG A 23 0.71 11.53 -4.55
CA ARG A 23 1.88 11.54 -3.69
C ARG A 23 1.63 12.48 -2.52
N ILE A 24 1.75 11.94 -1.30
CA ILE A 24 1.62 12.72 -0.08
C ILE A 24 3.02 13.01 0.46
N LYS A 25 3.33 14.28 0.53
CA LYS A 25 4.55 14.76 1.13
C LYS A 25 4.46 14.58 2.63
N GLY A 26 5.25 13.66 3.16
CA GLY A 26 5.13 13.23 4.54
C GLY A 26 6.02 14.00 5.48
N LEU A 27 5.60 13.99 6.75
CA LEU A 27 6.47 14.35 7.86
C LEU A 27 7.32 13.13 8.21
N ALA A 28 8.52 13.39 8.72
CA ALA A 28 9.38 12.33 9.24
C ALA A 28 8.67 11.55 10.35
N GLY A 29 8.91 10.24 10.43
CA GLY A 29 8.42 9.39 11.51
C GLY A 29 6.97 8.95 11.34
N SER A 30 6.25 8.87 12.45
CA SER A 30 4.91 8.28 12.53
C SER A 30 3.80 9.07 11.85
N GLY A 31 4.05 10.33 11.47
CA GLY A 31 3.05 11.21 10.86
C GLY A 31 2.50 10.67 9.54
N LYS A 32 3.34 10.03 8.73
CA LYS A 32 2.92 9.42 7.47
C LYS A 32 1.92 8.29 7.68
N THR A 33 2.22 7.41 8.63
CA THR A 33 1.36 6.27 8.95
C THR A 33 -0.01 6.74 9.43
N ILE A 34 -0.05 7.77 10.28
CA ILE A 34 -1.30 8.35 10.79
C ILE A 34 -2.12 8.93 9.64
N VAL A 35 -1.52 9.69 8.73
CA VAL A 35 -2.21 10.30 7.59
C VAL A 35 -2.76 9.22 6.65
N LEU A 36 -1.98 8.20 6.34
CA LEU A 36 -2.43 7.09 5.48
C LEU A 36 -3.55 6.30 6.15
N ALA A 37 -3.45 6.01 7.44
CA ALA A 37 -4.49 5.31 8.19
C ALA A 37 -5.80 6.12 8.23
N LEU A 38 -5.70 7.43 8.45
CA LEU A 38 -6.86 8.31 8.45
C LEU A 38 -7.51 8.36 7.07
N LYS A 39 -6.71 8.44 6.01
CA LYS A 39 -7.22 8.42 4.64
C LYS A 39 -7.91 7.11 4.30
N ALA A 40 -7.33 5.98 4.68
CA ALA A 40 -7.94 4.67 4.48
C ALA A 40 -9.30 4.58 5.20
N ALA A 41 -9.35 5.02 6.45
CA ALA A 41 -10.59 5.04 7.24
C ALA A 41 -11.64 5.96 6.60
N TYR A 42 -11.23 7.13 6.14
CA TYR A 42 -12.13 8.09 5.49
C TYR A 42 -12.73 7.51 4.20
N LEU A 43 -11.89 6.96 3.33
CA LEU A 43 -12.35 6.34 2.08
C LEU A 43 -13.28 5.15 2.36
N HIS A 44 -12.96 4.35 3.37
CA HIS A 44 -13.77 3.20 3.74
C HIS A 44 -15.15 3.61 4.26
N THR A 45 -15.23 4.66 5.06
CA THR A 45 -16.51 5.13 5.59
C THR A 45 -17.36 5.87 4.56
N GLN A 46 -16.72 6.64 3.67
CA GLN A 46 -17.44 7.42 2.65
C GLN A 46 -17.86 6.56 1.45
N TYR A 47 -17.06 5.55 1.10
CA TYR A 47 -17.27 4.70 -0.07
C TYR A 47 -17.15 3.23 0.34
N PRO A 48 -18.13 2.70 1.08
CA PRO A 48 -18.02 1.35 1.67
C PRO A 48 -17.94 0.23 0.63
N GLU A 49 -18.30 0.49 -0.61
CA GLU A 49 -18.21 -0.47 -1.71
C GLU A 49 -16.79 -0.63 -2.28
N LEU A 50 -15.90 0.30 -1.99
CA LEU A 50 -14.54 0.25 -2.53
C LEU A 50 -13.69 -0.81 -1.82
N LYS A 51 -12.92 -1.55 -2.59
CA LYS A 51 -11.89 -2.45 -2.08
C LYS A 51 -10.59 -1.67 -1.89
N ILE A 52 -10.18 -1.51 -0.65
CA ILE A 52 -9.04 -0.68 -0.27
C ILE A 52 -7.93 -1.57 0.28
N GLY A 53 -6.70 -1.35 -0.19
CA GLY A 53 -5.52 -1.98 0.38
C GLY A 53 -4.60 -0.95 1.03
N VAL A 54 -3.97 -1.33 2.12
CA VAL A 54 -2.89 -0.56 2.75
C VAL A 54 -1.70 -1.49 2.84
N THR A 55 -0.59 -1.12 2.19
CA THR A 55 0.61 -1.95 2.16
C THR A 55 1.81 -1.24 2.75
N TYR A 56 2.77 -2.02 3.21
CA TYR A 56 3.96 -1.60 3.93
C TYR A 56 5.00 -2.70 3.81
N TYR A 57 6.23 -2.42 4.22
CA TYR A 57 7.30 -3.42 4.20
C TYR A 57 7.67 -3.92 5.61
N THR A 58 7.72 -3.02 6.60
CA THR A 58 8.05 -3.37 7.98
C THR A 58 6.85 -4.02 8.68
N ARG A 59 6.99 -5.29 9.07
CA ARG A 59 5.89 -6.08 9.65
C ARG A 59 5.28 -5.48 10.92
N ALA A 60 6.06 -4.73 11.68
CA ALA A 60 5.57 -4.05 12.89
C ALA A 60 4.43 -3.06 12.62
N LEU A 61 4.32 -2.55 11.39
CA LEU A 61 3.26 -1.61 11.01
C LEU A 61 1.88 -2.25 10.92
N TYR A 62 1.78 -3.56 10.75
CA TYR A 62 0.49 -4.24 10.63
C TYR A 62 -0.44 -3.90 11.78
N GLN A 63 -0.02 -4.16 13.02
CA GLN A 63 -0.88 -3.95 14.18
C GLN A 63 -1.16 -2.47 14.40
N GLN A 64 -0.21 -1.60 14.10
CA GLN A 64 -0.40 -0.15 14.19
C GLN A 64 -1.51 0.31 13.24
N TYR A 65 -1.52 -0.17 11.99
CA TYR A 65 -2.58 0.13 11.04
C TYR A 65 -3.94 -0.42 11.48
N VAL A 66 -3.97 -1.66 11.97
CA VAL A 66 -5.21 -2.26 12.49
C VAL A 66 -5.81 -1.36 13.57
N ASN A 67 -4.99 -0.94 14.53
CA ASN A 67 -5.44 -0.11 15.65
C ASN A 67 -5.90 1.28 15.21
N LEU A 68 -5.10 1.95 14.37
CA LEU A 68 -5.41 3.30 13.90
C LEU A 68 -6.68 3.32 13.04
N ILE A 69 -6.80 2.41 12.09
CA ILE A 69 -7.95 2.36 11.19
C ILE A 69 -9.22 2.00 11.97
N THR A 70 -9.13 1.04 12.89
CA THR A 70 -10.27 0.67 13.75
C THR A 70 -10.77 1.89 14.54
N ASP A 71 -9.87 2.64 15.16
CA ASP A 71 -10.22 3.81 15.96
C ASP A 71 -10.79 4.92 15.10
N PHE A 72 -10.19 5.21 13.94
CA PHE A 72 -10.66 6.25 13.04
C PHE A 72 -12.05 5.93 12.45
N VAL A 73 -12.28 4.69 12.04
CA VAL A 73 -13.59 4.27 11.51
C VAL A 73 -14.64 4.39 12.60
N GLN A 74 -14.34 3.96 13.83
CA GLN A 74 -15.24 4.09 14.96
C GLN A 74 -15.57 5.57 15.24
N ASP A 75 -14.56 6.44 15.23
CA ASP A 75 -14.77 7.87 15.49
C ASP A 75 -15.58 8.55 14.39
N MET A 76 -15.40 8.15 13.12
CA MET A 76 -16.09 8.76 11.98
C MET A 76 -17.53 8.28 11.81
N SER A 77 -17.79 7.00 12.04
CA SER A 77 -19.07 6.36 11.67
C SER A 77 -19.78 5.68 12.83
N GLY A 78 -19.10 5.45 13.95
CA GLY A 78 -19.62 4.63 15.03
C GLY A 78 -19.70 3.15 14.71
N GLU A 79 -19.18 2.72 13.58
CA GLU A 79 -19.24 1.35 13.10
C GLU A 79 -17.90 0.64 13.18
N LYS A 80 -17.91 -0.68 12.97
CA LYS A 80 -16.71 -1.48 12.87
C LYS A 80 -16.20 -1.48 11.44
N VAL A 81 -14.90 -1.75 11.27
CA VAL A 81 -14.28 -1.91 9.96
C VAL A 81 -14.84 -3.15 9.27
N ASP A 82 -15.20 -3.02 8.02
CA ASP A 82 -15.51 -4.16 7.15
C ASP A 82 -14.21 -4.67 6.52
N TRP A 83 -13.60 -5.67 7.15
CA TRP A 83 -12.32 -6.21 6.71
C TRP A 83 -12.41 -6.99 5.38
N ASP A 84 -13.62 -7.25 4.87
CA ASP A 84 -13.78 -7.82 3.53
C ASP A 84 -13.44 -6.81 2.44
N ASN A 85 -13.59 -5.52 2.73
CA ASN A 85 -13.33 -4.44 1.77
C ASN A 85 -12.12 -3.59 2.12
N LEU A 86 -11.39 -3.91 3.19
CA LEU A 86 -10.17 -3.20 3.56
C LEU A 86 -9.11 -4.21 4.00
N ASP A 87 -8.03 -4.29 3.24
CA ASP A 87 -6.90 -5.17 3.52
C ASP A 87 -5.72 -4.38 4.04
N ILE A 88 -5.16 -4.83 5.16
CA ILE A 88 -3.85 -4.38 5.64
C ILE A 88 -2.89 -5.51 5.28
N ILE A 89 -2.04 -5.27 4.29
CA ILE A 89 -1.35 -6.34 3.58
C ILE A 89 0.14 -6.02 3.37
N HIS A 90 1.00 -6.97 3.72
CA HIS A 90 2.45 -6.83 3.54
C HIS A 90 2.80 -6.68 2.05
N ALA A 91 3.87 -5.97 1.75
CA ALA A 91 4.27 -5.80 0.34
C ALA A 91 4.69 -7.12 -0.31
N TRP A 92 5.45 -7.94 0.39
CA TRP A 92 5.94 -9.23 -0.12
C TRP A 92 4.98 -10.39 0.17
N GLY A 93 4.70 -10.61 1.44
CA GLY A 93 3.96 -11.80 1.89
C GLY A 93 4.84 -13.03 2.04
N SER A 94 4.19 -14.18 2.19
CA SER A 94 4.86 -15.49 2.29
C SER A 94 3.85 -16.58 1.95
N ASN A 95 4.25 -17.84 2.12
CA ASN A 95 3.32 -18.96 1.92
C ASN A 95 2.20 -19.01 2.96
N SER A 96 2.41 -18.38 4.12
CA SER A 96 1.44 -18.36 5.22
C SER A 96 0.87 -16.98 5.52
N GLU A 97 1.32 -15.95 4.82
CA GLU A 97 0.91 -14.58 5.03
C GLU A 97 0.60 -13.91 3.70
N HIS A 98 -0.56 -13.27 3.60
CA HIS A 98 -0.92 -12.51 2.43
C HIS A 98 0.05 -11.36 2.18
N GLY A 99 0.34 -11.11 0.94
CA GLY A 99 1.17 -10.00 0.50
C GLY A 99 0.80 -9.59 -0.90
N VAL A 100 1.07 -8.35 -1.26
CA VAL A 100 0.77 -7.88 -2.62
C VAL A 100 1.47 -8.74 -3.66
N TYR A 101 2.79 -8.92 -3.51
CA TYR A 101 3.56 -9.75 -4.44
C TYR A 101 3.09 -11.21 -4.43
N SER A 102 2.98 -11.85 -3.26
CA SER A 102 2.66 -13.28 -3.18
C SER A 102 1.24 -13.57 -3.68
N ASP A 103 0.28 -12.71 -3.40
CA ASP A 103 -1.10 -12.89 -3.87
C ASP A 103 -1.21 -12.70 -5.38
N MET A 104 -0.52 -11.70 -5.94
CA MET A 104 -0.48 -11.49 -7.38
C MET A 104 0.21 -12.66 -8.11
N ALA A 105 1.30 -13.17 -7.55
CA ALA A 105 2.00 -14.34 -8.09
C ALA A 105 1.08 -15.56 -8.12
N GLN A 106 0.36 -15.82 -7.04
CA GLN A 106 -0.60 -16.93 -6.97
C GLN A 106 -1.69 -16.77 -8.02
N LYS A 107 -2.26 -15.58 -8.14
CA LYS A 107 -3.31 -15.29 -9.12
C LYS A 107 -2.82 -15.46 -10.57
N ALA A 108 -1.54 -15.17 -10.81
CA ALA A 108 -0.91 -15.32 -12.13
C ALA A 108 -0.35 -16.73 -12.36
N ASN A 109 -0.56 -17.68 -11.46
CA ASN A 109 0.00 -19.03 -11.51
C ASN A 109 1.53 -19.04 -11.57
N PHE A 110 2.15 -18.08 -10.91
CA PHE A 110 3.60 -17.94 -10.82
C PHE A 110 4.05 -18.38 -9.43
N LYS A 111 5.08 -19.22 -9.35
CA LYS A 111 5.60 -19.67 -8.06
C LYS A 111 6.36 -18.53 -7.38
N ALA A 112 5.78 -17.98 -6.32
CA ALA A 112 6.37 -16.88 -5.58
C ALA A 112 7.68 -17.27 -4.89
N TYR A 113 8.64 -16.36 -4.91
CA TYR A 113 9.85 -16.50 -4.12
C TYR A 113 9.57 -16.20 -2.64
N ASN A 114 10.17 -17.00 -1.76
CA ASN A 114 10.31 -16.63 -0.36
C ASN A 114 11.63 -15.85 -0.17
N LEU A 115 11.89 -15.38 1.04
CA LEU A 115 13.11 -14.60 1.31
C LEU A 115 14.38 -15.40 0.98
N THR A 116 14.45 -16.65 1.39
CA THR A 116 15.63 -17.49 1.17
C THR A 116 15.90 -17.71 -0.30
N SER A 117 14.90 -18.11 -1.08
CA SER A 117 15.06 -18.36 -2.52
C SER A 117 15.34 -17.07 -3.30
N ALA A 118 14.74 -15.95 -2.89
CA ALA A 118 14.98 -14.65 -3.52
C ALA A 118 16.42 -14.18 -3.27
N ILE A 119 16.92 -14.29 -2.04
CA ILE A 119 18.30 -13.92 -1.72
C ILE A 119 19.28 -14.80 -2.50
N SER A 120 18.99 -16.10 -2.59
CA SER A 120 19.83 -17.03 -3.33
C SER A 120 19.94 -16.66 -4.81
N LYS A 121 18.86 -16.21 -5.41
CA LYS A 121 18.84 -15.88 -6.85
C LYS A 121 19.31 -14.46 -7.16
N PHE A 122 18.89 -13.48 -6.38
CA PHE A 122 19.05 -12.06 -6.69
C PHE A 122 20.03 -11.33 -5.79
N GLY A 123 20.48 -11.97 -4.70
CA GLY A 123 21.28 -11.31 -3.67
C GLY A 123 20.40 -10.60 -2.65
N ARG A 124 21.00 -10.30 -1.49
CA ARG A 124 20.26 -9.75 -0.35
C ARG A 124 19.68 -8.37 -0.64
N THR A 125 20.44 -7.51 -1.30
CA THR A 125 20.01 -6.11 -1.55
C THR A 125 18.99 -5.98 -2.65
N SER A 126 18.95 -6.95 -3.59
CA SER A 126 18.05 -6.91 -4.75
C SER A 126 16.99 -8.00 -4.71
N ALA A 127 16.79 -8.64 -3.56
CA ALA A 127 15.89 -9.79 -3.46
C ALA A 127 14.46 -9.43 -3.84
N PHE A 128 13.88 -8.43 -3.23
CA PHE A 128 12.49 -8.05 -3.51
C PHE A 128 12.34 -7.42 -4.90
N LYS A 129 13.29 -6.59 -5.30
CA LYS A 129 13.29 -6.02 -6.65
C LYS A 129 13.29 -7.12 -7.72
N GLY A 130 14.14 -8.14 -7.56
CA GLY A 130 14.19 -9.26 -8.48
C GLY A 130 12.88 -10.04 -8.55
N CYS A 131 12.24 -10.27 -7.40
CA CYS A 131 10.92 -10.89 -7.35
C CYS A 131 9.89 -10.11 -8.14
N CYS A 132 9.82 -8.81 -7.92
CA CYS A 132 8.85 -7.95 -8.61
C CYS A 132 9.14 -7.86 -10.11
N ASP A 133 10.43 -7.74 -10.49
CA ASP A 133 10.82 -7.68 -11.89
C ASP A 133 10.38 -8.95 -12.64
N GLU A 134 10.62 -10.13 -12.06
CA GLU A 134 10.21 -11.39 -12.70
C GLU A 134 8.69 -11.52 -12.79
N LEU A 135 7.97 -11.20 -11.73
CA LEU A 135 6.50 -11.27 -11.76
C LEU A 135 5.93 -10.35 -12.84
N LEU A 136 6.51 -9.17 -13.04
CA LEU A 136 6.09 -8.26 -14.09
C LEU A 136 6.19 -8.86 -15.49
N THR A 137 7.12 -9.79 -15.71
CA THR A 137 7.27 -10.45 -17.02
C THR A 137 6.11 -11.38 -17.35
N VAL A 138 5.35 -11.84 -16.34
CA VAL A 138 4.22 -12.76 -16.54
C VAL A 138 2.86 -12.09 -16.34
N ILE A 139 2.83 -10.88 -15.77
CA ILE A 139 1.58 -10.10 -15.65
C ILE A 139 1.27 -9.49 -17.00
N GLY A 140 0.15 -9.91 -17.61
CA GLY A 140 -0.32 -9.38 -18.89
C GLY A 140 -1.44 -8.37 -18.72
N GLU A 141 -1.94 -7.87 -19.85
CA GLU A 141 -3.05 -6.93 -19.89
C GLU A 141 -4.37 -7.53 -19.41
N ASP A 142 -4.45 -8.86 -19.43
CA ASP A 142 -5.62 -9.62 -18.96
C ASP A 142 -5.63 -9.83 -17.45
N TYR A 143 -4.63 -9.33 -16.73
CA TYR A 143 -4.60 -9.44 -15.26
C TYR A 143 -5.73 -8.59 -14.66
N GLU A 144 -6.61 -9.24 -13.88
CA GLU A 144 -7.75 -8.57 -13.25
C GLU A 144 -7.33 -7.85 -11.96
N PRO A 145 -7.38 -6.52 -11.91
CA PRO A 145 -7.04 -5.77 -10.70
C PRO A 145 -7.94 -6.11 -9.53
N GLU A 146 -7.34 -6.24 -8.35
CA GLU A 146 -8.05 -6.58 -7.11
C GLU A 146 -8.61 -5.35 -6.38
N TYR A 147 -7.92 -4.22 -6.44
CA TYR A 147 -8.21 -3.07 -5.59
C TYR A 147 -8.75 -1.89 -6.36
N ASP A 148 -9.64 -1.12 -5.70
CA ASP A 148 -10.06 0.20 -6.17
C ASP A 148 -9.07 1.28 -5.73
N VAL A 149 -8.47 1.12 -4.54
CA VAL A 149 -7.51 2.05 -3.96
C VAL A 149 -6.40 1.26 -3.28
N MET A 150 -5.16 1.70 -3.45
CA MET A 150 -4.01 1.16 -2.71
C MET A 150 -3.22 2.30 -2.09
N LEU A 151 -3.04 2.22 -0.77
CA LEU A 151 -2.19 3.16 -0.02
C LEU A 151 -0.88 2.47 0.33
N ILE A 152 0.24 3.15 0.10
CA ILE A 152 1.57 2.57 0.24
C ILE A 152 2.38 3.38 1.25
N ASP A 153 2.74 2.76 2.36
CA ASP A 153 3.68 3.31 3.33
C ASP A 153 5.10 2.84 2.99
N GLU A 154 6.08 3.55 3.50
CA GLU A 154 7.50 3.24 3.31
C GLU A 154 7.89 3.18 1.82
N ALA A 155 7.32 4.07 1.02
CA ALA A 155 7.55 4.10 -0.43
C ALA A 155 9.03 4.14 -0.80
N GLN A 156 9.86 4.80 0.01
CA GLN A 156 11.29 4.92 -0.21
C GLN A 156 12.03 3.57 -0.07
N ASP A 157 11.45 2.60 0.63
CA ASP A 157 12.05 1.29 0.87
C ASP A 157 11.61 0.24 -0.15
N LEU A 158 10.74 0.62 -1.08
CA LEU A 158 10.15 -0.29 -2.05
C LEU A 158 10.73 -0.04 -3.47
N PRO A 159 11.01 -1.10 -4.23
CA PRO A 159 11.55 -0.93 -5.59
C PRO A 159 10.49 -0.39 -6.55
N SER A 160 10.93 0.29 -7.61
CA SER A 160 10.02 0.83 -8.63
C SER A 160 9.16 -0.26 -9.29
N SER A 161 9.68 -1.46 -9.45
CA SER A 161 8.93 -2.60 -10.01
C SER A 161 7.74 -2.98 -9.13
N PHE A 162 7.84 -2.81 -7.80
CA PHE A 162 6.71 -3.01 -6.90
C PHE A 162 5.55 -2.05 -7.22
N PHE A 163 5.87 -0.78 -7.48
CA PHE A 163 4.84 0.20 -7.85
C PHE A 163 4.17 -0.16 -9.18
N ARG A 164 4.89 -0.77 -10.10
CA ARG A 164 4.29 -1.27 -11.35
C ARG A 164 3.36 -2.45 -11.10
N LEU A 165 3.69 -3.34 -10.16
CA LEU A 165 2.77 -4.40 -9.75
C LEU A 165 1.50 -3.82 -9.14
N VAL A 166 1.64 -2.86 -8.23
CA VAL A 166 0.49 -2.18 -7.63
C VAL A 166 -0.35 -1.51 -8.71
N TYR A 167 0.27 -0.84 -9.67
CA TYR A 167 -0.45 -0.20 -10.77
C TYR A 167 -1.29 -1.21 -11.55
N ALA A 168 -0.76 -2.39 -11.84
CA ALA A 168 -1.49 -3.45 -12.52
C ALA A 168 -2.63 -4.03 -11.66
N ASN A 169 -2.54 -3.88 -10.34
CA ASN A 169 -3.48 -4.47 -9.38
C ASN A 169 -4.54 -3.48 -8.87
N VAL A 170 -4.55 -2.26 -9.41
CA VAL A 170 -5.52 -1.23 -9.04
C VAL A 170 -6.34 -0.85 -10.27
N LYS A 171 -7.66 -0.79 -10.09
CA LYS A 171 -8.60 -0.43 -11.16
C LYS A 171 -8.45 1.04 -11.55
N SER A 172 -8.85 1.36 -12.80
CA SER A 172 -8.94 2.77 -13.21
C SER A 172 -9.88 3.53 -12.29
N PRO A 173 -9.57 4.79 -11.93
CA PRO A 173 -8.53 5.67 -12.48
C PRO A 173 -7.17 5.56 -11.80
N LYS A 174 -6.83 4.43 -11.21
CA LYS A 174 -5.52 4.19 -10.59
C LYS A 174 -5.29 5.05 -9.35
N ARG A 175 -6.17 4.90 -8.37
CA ARG A 175 -6.05 5.58 -7.07
C ARG A 175 -5.00 4.89 -6.22
N ILE A 176 -3.76 5.24 -6.47
CA ILE A 176 -2.59 4.75 -5.75
C ILE A 176 -2.01 5.93 -4.97
N ILE A 177 -1.97 5.79 -3.65
CA ILE A 177 -1.59 6.87 -2.75
C ILE A 177 -0.34 6.42 -1.99
N TRP A 178 0.74 7.20 -2.07
CA TRP A 178 1.94 6.86 -1.34
C TRP A 178 2.49 8.07 -0.59
N ALA A 179 3.01 7.82 0.60
CA ALA A 179 3.63 8.84 1.43
C ALA A 179 5.16 8.66 1.40
N TYR A 180 5.88 9.76 1.37
CA TYR A 180 7.33 9.76 1.36
C TYR A 180 7.88 10.82 2.33
N ASP A 181 9.11 10.61 2.76
CA ASP A 181 9.81 11.53 3.64
C ASP A 181 10.65 12.51 2.81
N GLU A 182 10.43 13.81 3.00
CA GLU A 182 11.17 14.86 2.29
C GLU A 182 12.67 14.84 2.54
N LEU A 183 13.07 14.36 3.72
CA LEU A 183 14.48 14.31 4.10
C LEU A 183 15.23 13.16 3.44
N GLN A 184 14.50 12.23 2.82
CA GLN A 184 15.08 11.12 2.08
C GLN A 184 14.97 11.40 0.59
N ASN A 185 16.07 11.19 -0.14
CA ASN A 185 16.09 11.44 -1.57
C ASN A 185 15.26 10.39 -2.31
N LEU A 186 14.07 10.76 -2.73
CA LEU A 186 13.09 9.88 -3.40
C LEU A 186 13.02 10.12 -4.90
N SER A 187 14.11 10.45 -5.52
CA SER A 187 14.15 10.65 -6.97
C SER A 187 13.79 9.41 -7.79
N THR A 188 13.54 8.27 -7.14
CA THR A 188 13.38 6.98 -7.81
C THR A 188 11.95 6.44 -7.83
N VAL A 189 10.98 7.10 -7.18
CA VAL A 189 9.59 6.63 -7.17
C VAL A 189 8.83 7.28 -8.32
N GLU A 190 8.65 6.54 -9.41
CA GLU A 190 7.87 6.99 -10.56
C GLU A 190 6.72 6.03 -10.80
N MET A 191 5.52 6.60 -10.99
CA MET A 191 4.36 5.81 -11.40
C MET A 191 4.30 5.74 -12.92
N PRO A 192 3.83 4.61 -13.49
CA PRO A 192 3.59 4.50 -14.94
C PRO A 192 2.62 5.57 -15.42
N SER A 193 2.90 6.17 -16.57
CA SER A 193 2.05 7.20 -17.21
C SER A 193 0.85 6.57 -17.90
#